data_8a8da157472c0fbd5cbe6b34df9bb797
#
_entry.id   8a8da157472c0fbd5cbe6b34df9bb797
#
_cell.length_a   1.000
_cell.length_b   1.000
_cell.length_c   1.000
_cell.angle_alpha   90.00
_cell.angle_beta   90.00
_cell.angle_gamma   90.00
#
_symmetry.space_group_name_H-M   'P 1'
#
loop_
_entity.id
_entity.type
_entity.pdbx_description
1 polymer ?
#
loop_
_entity_poly.entity_id
_entity_poly.type
_entity_poly.pdbx_seq_one_letter_code
_entity_poly.pdbx_strand_id
1 'polypeptide(L)'
;DFLDYIAFSTIIEGKIFKEDFNINADFKSINPDKFYDSISADFNLIKNLYRRTFINKKKVKDICDKGPDESTFEEYWVDMGVYGSFNRGDIYLSKGLKLINGYSFLKKGFTKNYDLILDYGHHKGKGSIDNSQLLSLNRYGFTSVLRNKFKLIDFDKYKKEYDNSFRYSPNVNDKGLWINGKISTGAYQYSNGLSQSVIQAGVGPELVLGNLKNKFLDFTSFTLTPEFNYKKGFSPLKFDNFNDHSRLIFDFKQQLYGPILLGFNASLNLQNDHPEYGKFFDRKFSLFISRRAYSIDLTYNEAEEYVLFNFNIFNFGYKDYSPSF
;
A
#
# COMPACT_ATOMS: atom_id res chain seq x y z
N ASP A 1 -16.95 25.35 -0.69
CA ASP A 1 -18.15 24.51 -0.57
C ASP A 1 -17.73 23.16 0.06
N PHE A 2 -18.52 22.64 1.02
CA PHE A 2 -18.22 21.36 1.70
C PHE A 2 -18.07 20.20 0.70
N LEU A 3 -18.80 20.21 -0.40
CA LEU A 3 -18.75 19.21 -1.45
C LEU A 3 -17.42 19.19 -2.22
N ASP A 4 -16.62 20.23 -2.16
CA ASP A 4 -15.28 20.29 -2.75
C ASP A 4 -14.29 19.37 -2.05
N TYR A 5 -14.56 19.01 -0.79
CA TYR A 5 -13.66 18.29 0.08
C TYR A 5 -14.02 16.81 0.26
N ILE A 6 -15.07 16.32 -0.41
CA ILE A 6 -15.47 14.91 -0.36
C ILE A 6 -14.98 14.19 -1.60
N ALA A 7 -14.21 13.12 -1.39
CA ALA A 7 -13.69 12.25 -2.44
C ALA A 7 -14.31 10.85 -2.34
N PHE A 8 -14.44 10.16 -3.49
CA PHE A 8 -14.83 8.77 -3.59
C PHE A 8 -13.76 7.96 -4.30
N SER A 9 -13.58 6.71 -3.85
CA SER A 9 -12.79 5.72 -4.55
C SER A 9 -13.64 4.47 -4.81
N THR A 10 -13.56 3.93 -6.01
CA THR A 10 -14.21 2.68 -6.40
C THR A 10 -13.19 1.73 -6.99
N ILE A 11 -13.12 0.53 -6.45
CA ILE A 11 -12.24 -0.53 -6.95
C ILE A 11 -13.12 -1.67 -7.48
N ILE A 12 -12.92 -2.05 -8.72
CA ILE A 12 -13.56 -3.19 -9.35
C ILE A 12 -12.49 -4.21 -9.69
N GLU A 13 -12.56 -5.36 -9.03
CA GLU A 13 -11.63 -6.48 -9.26
C GLU A 13 -12.40 -7.68 -9.78
N GLY A 14 -11.78 -8.45 -10.64
CA GLY A 14 -12.40 -9.64 -11.19
C GLY A 14 -11.52 -10.40 -12.16
N LYS A 15 -12.16 -11.26 -12.96
CA LYS A 15 -11.48 -12.04 -14.00
C LYS A 15 -12.14 -11.85 -15.35
N ILE A 16 -11.32 -11.51 -16.36
CA ILE A 16 -11.70 -11.47 -17.76
C ILE A 16 -10.87 -12.52 -18.50
N PHE A 17 -11.51 -13.48 -19.19
CA PHE A 17 -10.82 -14.58 -19.89
C PHE A 17 -9.88 -15.40 -19.01
N LYS A 18 -10.20 -15.55 -17.70
CA LYS A 18 -9.40 -16.18 -16.63
C LYS A 18 -8.20 -15.35 -16.15
N GLU A 19 -7.96 -14.18 -16.68
CA GLU A 19 -6.91 -13.26 -16.26
C GLU A 19 -7.45 -12.26 -15.25
N ASP A 20 -6.63 -11.90 -14.25
CA ASP A 20 -7.02 -10.95 -13.22
C ASP A 20 -7.04 -9.53 -13.77
N PHE A 21 -8.10 -8.79 -13.49
CA PHE A 21 -8.19 -7.36 -13.80
C PHE A 21 -8.53 -6.54 -12.56
N ASN A 22 -8.07 -5.32 -12.55
CA ASN A 22 -8.38 -4.33 -11.54
C ASN A 22 -8.64 -2.99 -12.23
N ILE A 23 -9.73 -2.34 -11.86
CA ILE A 23 -10.05 -0.97 -12.24
C ILE A 23 -10.24 -0.18 -10.96
N ASN A 24 -9.46 0.86 -10.78
CA ASN A 24 -9.64 1.84 -9.71
C ASN A 24 -10.10 3.15 -10.33
N ALA A 25 -11.13 3.76 -9.76
CA ALA A 25 -11.61 5.08 -10.16
C ALA A 25 -11.77 5.96 -8.93
N ASP A 26 -11.09 7.10 -8.93
CA ASP A 26 -11.09 8.07 -7.85
C ASP A 26 -11.74 9.37 -8.34
N PHE A 27 -12.58 9.94 -7.47
CA PHE A 27 -13.26 11.20 -7.65
C PHE A 27 -12.90 12.09 -6.46
N LYS A 28 -12.05 13.08 -6.68
CA LYS A 28 -11.52 13.95 -5.59
C LYS A 28 -12.48 15.04 -5.13
N SER A 29 -13.61 15.23 -5.81
CA SER A 29 -14.65 16.19 -5.43
C SER A 29 -16.01 15.73 -5.94
N ILE A 30 -17.06 15.89 -5.16
CA ILE A 30 -18.45 15.65 -5.56
C ILE A 30 -19.19 16.97 -5.92
N ASN A 31 -18.51 18.11 -5.84
CA ASN A 31 -19.07 19.36 -6.32
C ASN A 31 -19.27 19.30 -7.83
N PRO A 32 -20.49 19.51 -8.38
CA PRO A 32 -20.76 19.43 -9.81
C PRO A 32 -19.83 20.28 -10.69
N ASP A 33 -19.41 21.46 -10.19
CA ASP A 33 -18.53 22.37 -10.94
C ASP A 33 -17.09 21.88 -11.03
N LYS A 34 -16.61 21.06 -10.08
CA LYS A 34 -15.26 20.53 -10.00
C LYS A 34 -15.18 19.03 -10.28
N PHE A 35 -16.32 18.35 -10.25
CA PHE A 35 -16.39 16.88 -10.39
C PHE A 35 -15.65 16.38 -11.60
N TYR A 36 -15.83 17.02 -12.74
CA TYR A 36 -15.25 16.58 -14.00
C TYR A 36 -13.72 16.66 -14.02
N ASP A 37 -13.13 17.66 -13.36
CA ASP A 37 -11.67 17.82 -13.27
C ASP A 37 -11.06 16.98 -12.14
N SER A 38 -11.90 16.41 -11.27
CA SER A 38 -11.46 15.56 -10.14
C SER A 38 -11.34 14.09 -10.48
N ILE A 39 -11.66 13.68 -11.72
CA ILE A 39 -11.71 12.27 -12.12
C ILE A 39 -10.30 11.74 -12.40
N SER A 40 -9.97 10.62 -11.76
CA SER A 40 -8.83 9.78 -12.14
C SER A 40 -9.25 8.32 -12.21
N ALA A 41 -8.62 7.54 -13.06
CA ALA A 41 -8.81 6.10 -13.09
C ALA A 41 -7.56 5.36 -13.53
N ASP A 42 -7.39 4.18 -12.95
CA ASP A 42 -6.34 3.23 -13.26
C ASP A 42 -6.95 1.92 -13.71
N PHE A 43 -6.40 1.34 -14.73
CA PHE A 43 -6.76 0.03 -15.25
C PHE A 43 -5.55 -0.88 -15.30
N ASN A 44 -5.69 -2.11 -14.82
CA ASN A 44 -4.69 -3.14 -14.93
C ASN A 44 -5.35 -4.45 -15.38
N LEU A 45 -4.77 -5.08 -16.39
CA LEU A 45 -5.07 -6.45 -16.78
C LEU A 45 -3.79 -7.26 -16.68
N ILE A 46 -3.79 -8.27 -15.82
CA ILE A 46 -2.59 -9.02 -15.45
C ILE A 46 -2.80 -10.49 -15.78
N LYS A 47 -1.85 -11.05 -16.52
CA LYS A 47 -1.74 -12.48 -16.81
C LYS A 47 -0.61 -13.09 -16.03
N ASN A 48 -0.91 -14.11 -15.25
CA ASN A 48 0.11 -14.91 -14.60
C ASN A 48 0.78 -15.82 -15.64
N LEU A 49 2.09 -15.64 -15.82
CA LEU A 49 2.92 -16.48 -16.71
C LEU A 49 3.51 -17.66 -15.96
N TYR A 50 3.88 -17.46 -14.71
CA TYR A 50 4.49 -18.47 -13.87
C TYR A 50 4.19 -18.19 -12.40
N ARG A 51 3.76 -19.22 -11.66
CA ARG A 51 3.62 -19.17 -10.21
C ARG A 51 4.06 -20.50 -9.60
N ARG A 52 4.89 -20.41 -8.59
CA ARG A 52 5.33 -21.58 -7.84
C ARG A 52 5.29 -21.29 -6.35
N THR A 53 4.55 -22.11 -5.64
CA THR A 53 4.33 -21.98 -4.20
C THR A 53 4.92 -23.18 -3.50
N PHE A 54 5.69 -22.95 -2.45
CA PHE A 54 6.23 -23.97 -1.56
C PHE A 54 5.66 -23.75 -0.16
N ILE A 55 5.04 -24.77 0.38
CA ILE A 55 4.56 -24.79 1.75
C ILE A 55 5.25 -25.92 2.47
N ASN A 56 6.15 -25.60 3.38
CA ASN A 56 6.80 -26.59 4.22
C ASN A 56 6.07 -26.63 5.57
N LYS A 57 5.20 -27.62 5.77
CA LYS A 57 4.57 -27.89 7.06
C LYS A 57 5.46 -28.88 7.80
N LYS A 58 6.08 -28.47 8.90
CA LYS A 58 6.67 -29.43 9.83
C LYS A 58 5.56 -30.37 10.31
N LYS A 59 5.67 -31.67 10.04
CA LYS A 59 4.77 -32.68 10.61
C LYS A 59 4.91 -32.61 12.13
N VAL A 60 3.85 -32.19 12.82
CA VAL A 60 3.74 -32.30 14.26
C VAL A 60 3.72 -33.79 14.57
N LYS A 61 4.78 -34.30 15.20
CA LYS A 61 4.94 -35.73 15.52
C LYS A 61 4.05 -36.18 16.67
N ASP A 62 3.53 -35.28 17.50
CA ASP A 62 2.71 -35.60 18.64
C ASP A 62 1.51 -34.62 18.74
N ILE A 63 0.32 -35.20 18.90
CA ILE A 63 -0.96 -34.50 19.10
C ILE A 63 -0.95 -33.65 20.39
N CYS A 64 -0.03 -33.92 21.32
CA CYS A 64 0.16 -33.18 22.56
C CYS A 64 1.12 -31.99 22.45
N ASP A 65 1.96 -31.94 21.41
CA ASP A 65 2.89 -30.82 21.18
C ASP A 65 2.17 -29.73 20.38
N LYS A 66 1.33 -28.95 21.08
CA LYS A 66 0.70 -27.71 20.56
C LYS A 66 1.73 -26.58 20.37
N GLY A 67 2.88 -26.90 19.80
CA GLY A 67 3.83 -25.90 19.33
C GLY A 67 3.24 -25.06 18.18
N PRO A 68 3.60 -23.78 18.01
CA PRO A 68 3.13 -23.00 16.88
C PRO A 68 3.55 -23.69 15.60
N ASP A 69 2.64 -23.72 14.64
CA ASP A 69 2.89 -24.23 13.29
C ASP A 69 4.12 -23.48 12.73
N GLU A 70 5.29 -24.11 12.69
CA GLU A 70 6.49 -23.59 12.04
C GLU A 70 6.36 -23.82 10.52
N SER A 71 5.23 -23.43 9.95
CA SER A 71 5.06 -23.47 8.52
C SER A 71 5.86 -22.34 7.88
N THR A 72 6.62 -22.68 6.84
CA THR A 72 7.20 -21.68 5.95
C THR A 72 6.38 -21.64 4.67
N PHE A 73 6.09 -20.45 4.23
CA PHE A 73 5.45 -20.19 2.94
C PHE A 73 6.44 -19.44 2.06
N GLU A 74 6.60 -19.89 0.84
CA GLU A 74 7.47 -19.28 -0.14
C GLU A 74 6.78 -19.29 -1.50
N GLU A 75 6.75 -18.16 -2.17
CA GLU A 75 6.08 -18.01 -3.45
C GLU A 75 6.92 -17.16 -4.41
N TYR A 76 7.03 -17.66 -5.65
CA TYR A 76 7.58 -16.94 -6.78
C TYR A 76 6.52 -16.76 -7.84
N TRP A 77 6.48 -15.60 -8.47
CA TRP A 77 5.59 -15.36 -9.61
C TRP A 77 6.22 -14.47 -10.65
N VAL A 78 5.79 -14.66 -11.88
CA VAL A 78 6.07 -13.79 -13.01
C VAL A 78 4.74 -13.49 -13.68
N ASP A 79 4.39 -12.22 -13.73
CA ASP A 79 3.19 -11.72 -14.32
C ASP A 79 3.51 -10.75 -15.46
N MET A 80 2.69 -10.76 -16.50
CA MET A 80 2.72 -9.77 -17.57
C MET A 80 1.39 -9.04 -17.62
N GLY A 81 1.41 -7.74 -17.79
CA GLY A 81 0.17 -6.97 -17.79
C GLY A 81 0.18 -5.79 -18.74
N VAL A 82 -1.02 -5.36 -19.07
CA VAL A 82 -1.30 -4.05 -19.67
C VAL A 82 -1.81 -3.13 -18.57
N TYR A 83 -1.40 -1.88 -18.61
CA TYR A 83 -1.91 -0.87 -17.72
C TYR A 83 -2.35 0.38 -18.47
N GLY A 84 -3.29 1.08 -17.88
CA GLY A 84 -3.70 2.41 -18.30
C GLY A 84 -4.01 3.25 -17.07
N SER A 85 -3.68 4.52 -17.10
CA SER A 85 -3.96 5.48 -16.05
C SER A 85 -4.26 6.83 -16.66
N PHE A 86 -5.27 7.51 -16.14
CA PHE A 86 -5.51 8.90 -16.51
C PHE A 86 -5.92 9.72 -15.29
N ASN A 87 -5.59 11.00 -15.33
CA ASN A 87 -6.09 11.98 -14.39
C ASN A 87 -6.40 13.26 -15.16
N ARG A 88 -7.62 13.74 -15.00
CA ARG A 88 -8.07 14.91 -15.76
C ARG A 88 -7.60 16.22 -15.16
N GLY A 89 -7.60 16.36 -13.86
CA GLY A 89 -7.16 17.58 -13.18
C GLY A 89 -5.69 17.89 -13.43
N ASP A 90 -4.85 16.86 -13.33
CA ASP A 90 -3.42 16.98 -13.64
C ASP A 90 -3.10 16.81 -15.13
N ILE A 91 -4.11 16.50 -15.93
CA ILE A 91 -4.01 16.30 -17.39
C ILE A 91 -2.88 15.32 -17.72
N TYR A 92 -2.99 14.08 -17.21
CA TYR A 92 -2.08 13.04 -17.65
C TYR A 92 -2.81 11.80 -18.16
N LEU A 93 -2.17 11.09 -19.07
CA LEU A 93 -2.56 9.79 -19.58
C LEU A 93 -1.33 8.90 -19.68
N SER A 94 -1.40 7.71 -19.13
CA SER A 94 -0.39 6.68 -19.23
C SER A 94 -1.01 5.40 -19.77
N LYS A 95 -0.30 4.68 -20.63
CA LYS A 95 -0.69 3.34 -21.06
C LYS A 95 0.55 2.55 -21.48
N GLY A 96 0.54 1.27 -21.19
CA GLY A 96 1.72 0.47 -21.53
C GLY A 96 1.60 -0.99 -21.13
N LEU A 97 2.75 -1.64 -21.20
CA LEU A 97 2.98 -3.03 -20.82
C LEU A 97 3.88 -3.07 -19.60
N LYS A 98 3.69 -4.05 -18.75
CA LYS A 98 4.56 -4.31 -17.60
C LYS A 98 4.83 -5.79 -17.45
N LEU A 99 6.04 -6.10 -17.01
CA LEU A 99 6.45 -7.41 -16.55
C LEU A 99 6.76 -7.29 -15.06
N ILE A 100 6.14 -8.13 -14.25
CA ILE A 100 6.30 -8.15 -12.80
C ILE A 100 6.95 -9.47 -12.43
N ASN A 101 8.06 -9.42 -11.71
CA ASN A 101 8.68 -10.56 -11.08
C ASN A 101 8.59 -10.37 -9.58
N GLY A 102 8.00 -11.31 -8.88
CA GLY A 102 7.78 -11.20 -7.45
C GLY A 102 8.21 -12.42 -6.68
N TYR A 103 8.52 -12.18 -5.42
CA TYR A 103 8.88 -13.19 -4.44
C TYR A 103 8.33 -12.82 -3.07
N SER A 104 7.73 -13.80 -2.41
CA SER A 104 7.26 -13.68 -1.03
C SER A 104 7.76 -14.84 -0.21
N PHE A 105 8.30 -14.55 0.95
CA PHE A 105 8.69 -15.51 1.96
C PHE A 105 8.07 -15.13 3.30
N LEU A 106 7.37 -16.06 3.91
CA LEU A 106 6.76 -15.92 5.22
C LEU A 106 7.20 -17.07 6.12
N LYS A 107 7.76 -16.72 7.26
CA LYS A 107 8.05 -17.62 8.37
C LYS A 107 7.64 -16.92 9.66
N LYS A 108 7.31 -17.67 10.72
CA LYS A 108 7.00 -17.07 12.02
C LYS A 108 8.07 -16.04 12.42
N GLY A 109 7.64 -14.80 12.64
CA GLY A 109 8.52 -13.69 13.02
C GLY A 109 9.43 -13.14 11.92
N PHE A 110 9.27 -13.58 10.66
CA PHE A 110 10.04 -13.05 9.54
C PHE A 110 9.23 -13.04 8.25
N THR A 111 9.19 -11.91 7.57
CA THR A 111 8.63 -11.80 6.22
C THR A 111 9.64 -11.11 5.30
N LYS A 112 9.70 -11.56 4.06
CA LYS A 112 10.48 -10.96 2.99
C LYS A 112 9.66 -10.94 1.71
N ASN A 113 9.50 -9.76 1.14
CA ASN A 113 8.81 -9.58 -0.14
C ASN A 113 9.72 -8.81 -1.08
N TYR A 114 9.75 -9.23 -2.32
CA TYR A 114 10.49 -8.57 -3.37
C TYR A 114 9.61 -8.47 -4.60
N ASP A 115 9.55 -7.27 -5.18
CA ASP A 115 8.89 -6.98 -6.43
C ASP A 115 9.86 -6.28 -7.37
N LEU A 116 9.92 -6.74 -8.60
CA LEU A 116 10.64 -6.10 -9.70
C LEU A 116 9.66 -5.89 -10.84
N ILE A 117 9.56 -4.66 -11.31
CA ILE A 117 8.69 -4.27 -12.41
C ILE A 117 9.53 -3.65 -13.51
N LEU A 118 9.39 -4.21 -14.70
CA LEU A 118 9.85 -3.60 -15.94
C LEU A 118 8.62 -3.09 -16.69
N ASP A 119 8.63 -1.84 -17.08
CA ASP A 119 7.53 -1.25 -17.84
C ASP A 119 8.00 -0.53 -19.10
N TYR A 120 7.16 -0.58 -20.11
CA TYR A 120 7.26 0.24 -21.31
C TYR A 120 5.91 0.85 -21.61
N GLY A 121 5.86 2.15 -21.75
CA GLY A 121 4.58 2.82 -21.96
C GLY A 121 4.69 4.15 -22.68
N HIS A 122 3.55 4.59 -23.14
CA HIS A 122 3.33 5.92 -23.70
C HIS A 122 2.66 6.80 -22.64
N HIS A 123 3.25 7.95 -22.40
CA HIS A 123 2.85 8.87 -21.34
C HIS A 123 2.62 10.25 -21.91
N LYS A 124 1.50 10.87 -21.56
CA LYS A 124 1.15 12.24 -21.94
C LYS A 124 0.78 13.02 -20.69
N GLY A 125 1.32 14.21 -20.52
CA GLY A 125 1.02 15.04 -19.35
C GLY A 125 1.73 16.38 -19.38
N LYS A 126 1.50 17.20 -18.36
CA LYS A 126 2.17 18.49 -18.17
C LYS A 126 3.67 18.29 -17.99
N GLY A 127 4.46 19.20 -18.56
CA GLY A 127 5.89 19.24 -18.37
C GLY A 127 6.29 19.55 -16.93
N SER A 128 7.42 19.01 -16.48
CA SER A 128 7.94 19.28 -15.14
C SER A 128 8.60 20.65 -15.01
N ILE A 129 9.15 21.18 -16.10
CA ILE A 129 9.80 22.52 -16.15
C ILE A 129 8.77 23.58 -16.52
N ASP A 130 7.93 23.29 -17.52
CA ASP A 130 6.87 24.20 -18.00
C ASP A 130 5.52 23.49 -17.90
N ASN A 131 4.72 23.85 -16.90
CA ASN A 131 3.39 23.29 -16.65
C ASN A 131 2.36 23.62 -17.75
N SER A 132 2.64 24.58 -18.62
CA SER A 132 1.76 24.94 -19.75
C SER A 132 1.96 24.00 -20.93
N GLN A 133 3.12 23.36 -21.02
CA GLN A 133 3.46 22.46 -22.12
C GLN A 133 2.93 21.04 -21.85
N LEU A 134 2.16 20.50 -22.80
CA LEU A 134 1.78 19.10 -22.83
C LEU A 134 2.81 18.29 -23.59
N LEU A 135 3.47 17.37 -22.89
CA LEU A 135 4.45 16.46 -23.46
C LEU A 135 3.82 15.09 -23.71
N SER A 136 4.29 14.43 -24.76
CA SER A 136 3.87 13.08 -25.15
C SER A 136 5.12 12.25 -25.45
N LEU A 137 5.44 11.30 -24.58
CA LEU A 137 6.73 10.61 -24.57
C LEU A 137 6.53 9.10 -24.31
N ASN A 138 7.42 8.31 -24.89
CA ASN A 138 7.58 6.92 -24.47
C ASN A 138 8.56 6.83 -23.31
N ARG A 139 8.31 5.91 -22.38
CA ARG A 139 9.14 5.65 -21.21
C ARG A 139 9.46 4.18 -21.10
N TYR A 140 10.73 3.87 -20.81
CA TYR A 140 11.16 2.57 -20.30
C TYR A 140 11.38 2.70 -18.81
N GLY A 141 10.74 1.84 -18.05
CA GLY A 141 10.74 1.87 -16.60
C GLY A 141 11.33 0.61 -15.99
N PHE A 142 12.07 0.81 -14.91
CA PHE A 142 12.51 -0.23 -14.00
C PHE A 142 12.19 0.22 -12.58
N THR A 143 11.48 -0.59 -11.82
CA THR A 143 11.29 -0.37 -10.39
C THR A 143 11.49 -1.68 -9.63
N SER A 144 12.08 -1.60 -8.45
CA SER A 144 12.27 -2.73 -7.58
C SER A 144 12.02 -2.33 -6.14
N VAL A 145 11.31 -3.17 -5.39
CA VAL A 145 11.02 -2.95 -3.98
C VAL A 145 11.32 -4.23 -3.21
N LEU A 146 12.20 -4.12 -2.22
CA LEU A 146 12.48 -5.16 -1.23
C LEU A 146 11.90 -4.70 0.11
N ARG A 147 11.08 -5.54 0.73
CA ARG A 147 10.54 -5.33 2.08
C ARG A 147 10.90 -6.52 2.95
N ASN A 148 11.44 -6.22 4.11
CA ASN A 148 11.72 -7.22 5.14
C ASN A 148 11.05 -6.80 6.44
N LYS A 149 10.50 -7.76 7.18
CA LYS A 149 9.95 -7.54 8.51
C LYS A 149 10.47 -8.65 9.41
N PHE A 150 11.05 -8.27 10.53
CA PHE A 150 11.65 -9.18 11.49
C PHE A 150 11.13 -8.89 12.90
N LYS A 151 10.63 -9.94 13.58
CA LYS A 151 10.14 -9.84 14.96
C LYS A 151 11.30 -9.91 15.95
N LEU A 152 11.52 -8.83 16.68
CA LEU A 152 12.52 -8.78 17.78
C LEU A 152 11.97 -9.40 19.06
N ILE A 153 10.73 -9.05 19.42
CA ILE A 153 10.08 -9.51 20.65
C ILE A 153 8.69 -10.03 20.30
N ASP A 154 8.41 -11.26 20.71
CA ASP A 154 7.10 -11.89 20.57
C ASP A 154 6.33 -11.78 21.88
N PHE A 155 5.22 -11.03 21.86
CA PHE A 155 4.37 -10.84 23.05
C PHE A 155 3.36 -11.99 23.24
N ASP A 156 3.20 -12.85 22.24
CA ASP A 156 2.31 -14.03 22.29
C ASP A 156 3.00 -15.31 22.79
N LYS A 157 4.31 -15.24 23.14
CA LYS A 157 5.14 -16.41 23.46
C LYS A 157 4.60 -17.27 24.63
N TYR A 158 3.77 -16.71 25.49
CA TYR A 158 3.34 -17.37 26.74
C TYR A 158 1.83 -17.63 26.83
N LYS A 159 1.00 -17.22 25.87
CA LYS A 159 -0.45 -17.47 25.91
C LYS A 159 -0.94 -17.98 24.56
N LYS A 160 -0.97 -19.30 24.44
CA LYS A 160 -1.70 -20.00 23.38
C LYS A 160 -3.06 -20.45 23.87
N GLU A 161 -3.93 -19.53 24.16
CA GLU A 161 -5.35 -19.83 24.16
C GLU A 161 -5.85 -19.55 22.74
N TYR A 162 -6.14 -20.60 22.01
CA TYR A 162 -6.94 -20.56 20.79
C TYR A 162 -8.37 -20.18 21.15
N ASP A 163 -8.58 -18.90 21.39
CA ASP A 163 -9.92 -18.36 21.54
C ASP A 163 -10.37 -17.88 20.15
N ASN A 164 -11.22 -18.68 19.51
CA ASN A 164 -11.80 -18.39 18.20
C ASN A 164 -12.83 -17.24 18.23
N SER A 165 -13.00 -16.56 19.35
CA SER A 165 -13.96 -15.48 19.51
C SER A 165 -13.38 -14.10 19.22
N PHE A 166 -12.89 -13.84 18.00
CA PHE A 166 -12.54 -12.47 17.59
C PHE A 166 -13.81 -11.65 17.41
N ARG A 167 -13.93 -10.56 18.16
CA ARG A 167 -15.13 -9.71 18.10
C ARG A 167 -15.06 -8.66 16.98
N TYR A 168 -13.90 -8.09 16.73
CA TYR A 168 -13.74 -6.88 15.89
C TYR A 168 -12.70 -7.03 14.79
N SER A 169 -11.97 -8.13 14.73
CA SER A 169 -11.06 -8.45 13.64
C SER A 169 -11.23 -9.89 13.20
N PRO A 170 -11.26 -10.17 11.89
CA PRO A 170 -11.28 -11.55 11.39
C PRO A 170 -9.93 -12.25 11.56
N ASN A 171 -8.85 -11.50 11.72
CA ASN A 171 -7.49 -12.01 11.79
C ASN A 171 -6.87 -11.79 13.16
N VAL A 172 -6.01 -12.72 13.57
CA VAL A 172 -5.18 -12.59 14.77
C VAL A 172 -4.07 -11.59 14.47
N ASN A 173 -3.95 -10.56 15.31
CA ASN A 173 -2.82 -9.65 15.22
C ASN A 173 -1.56 -10.34 15.77
N ASP A 174 -0.51 -10.33 15.00
CA ASP A 174 0.79 -10.86 15.42
C ASP A 174 1.51 -9.81 16.28
N LYS A 175 1.27 -9.89 17.60
CA LYS A 175 1.76 -8.92 18.60
C LYS A 175 3.25 -9.04 18.82
N GLY A 176 3.90 -7.89 18.93
CA GLY A 176 5.34 -7.87 19.18
C GLY A 176 5.97 -6.53 18.83
N LEU A 177 7.29 -6.51 19.04
CA LEU A 177 8.16 -5.47 18.52
C LEU A 177 8.84 -6.01 17.26
N TRP A 178 8.69 -5.29 16.17
CA TRP A 178 9.22 -5.64 14.85
C TRP A 178 10.22 -4.60 14.37
N ILE A 179 11.12 -5.01 13.50
CA ILE A 179 11.89 -4.11 12.65
C ILE A 179 11.42 -4.30 11.21
N ASN A 180 11.02 -3.20 10.60
CA ASN A 180 10.65 -3.12 9.19
C ASN A 180 11.80 -2.51 8.41
N GLY A 181 12.17 -3.14 7.30
CA GLY A 181 13.14 -2.61 6.35
C GLY A 181 12.54 -2.55 4.95
N LYS A 182 12.79 -1.45 4.25
CA LYS A 182 12.37 -1.25 2.86
C LYS A 182 13.53 -0.67 2.07
N ILE A 183 13.82 -1.26 0.92
CA ILE A 183 14.70 -0.67 -0.10
C ILE A 183 13.89 -0.63 -1.39
N SER A 184 13.82 0.52 -2.01
CA SER A 184 13.24 0.66 -3.34
C SER A 184 14.20 1.38 -4.28
N THR A 185 14.20 0.93 -5.52
CA THR A 185 14.97 1.56 -6.59
C THR A 185 14.06 1.80 -7.78
N GLY A 186 14.31 2.87 -8.50
CA GLY A 186 13.60 3.18 -9.72
C GLY A 186 14.53 3.85 -10.73
N ALA A 187 14.32 3.53 -12.00
CA ALA A 187 15.01 4.18 -13.09
C ALA A 187 14.07 4.31 -14.29
N TYR A 188 13.98 5.49 -14.86
CA TYR A 188 13.18 5.79 -16.04
C TYR A 188 14.02 6.44 -17.11
N GLN A 189 13.85 5.99 -18.34
CA GLN A 189 14.45 6.55 -19.55
C GLN A 189 13.32 6.99 -20.48
N TYR A 190 13.37 8.22 -20.93
CA TYR A 190 12.37 8.83 -21.81
C TYR A 190 12.86 8.95 -23.26
N SER A 191 11.94 8.94 -24.22
CA SER A 191 12.24 9.02 -25.64
C SER A 191 12.90 10.34 -26.07
N ASN A 192 12.87 11.37 -25.24
CA ASN A 192 13.56 12.65 -25.47
C ASN A 192 15.00 12.65 -24.91
N GLY A 193 15.54 11.50 -24.47
CA GLY A 193 16.90 11.35 -23.95
C GLY A 193 17.07 11.68 -22.46
N LEU A 194 16.06 12.25 -21.80
CA LEU A 194 16.10 12.49 -20.36
C LEU A 194 15.95 11.19 -19.57
N SER A 195 16.48 11.18 -18.36
CA SER A 195 16.36 10.05 -17.45
C SER A 195 16.30 10.51 -16.01
N GLN A 196 15.70 9.65 -15.17
CA GLN A 196 15.77 9.81 -13.73
C GLN A 196 16.00 8.45 -13.06
N SER A 197 16.63 8.48 -11.90
CA SER A 197 16.79 7.31 -11.05
C SER A 197 16.68 7.70 -9.58
N VAL A 198 16.20 6.78 -8.76
CA VAL A 198 16.07 6.95 -7.32
C VAL A 198 16.46 5.68 -6.59
N ILE A 199 17.11 5.84 -5.46
CA ILE A 199 17.32 4.80 -4.46
C ILE A 199 16.74 5.34 -3.15
N GLN A 200 15.88 4.56 -2.54
CA GLN A 200 15.19 4.89 -1.30
C GLN A 200 15.40 3.75 -0.33
N ALA A 201 15.84 4.04 0.87
CA ALA A 201 16.06 3.06 1.93
C ALA A 201 15.47 3.55 3.25
N GLY A 202 14.71 2.70 3.90
CA GLY A 202 14.13 2.97 5.22
C GLY A 202 14.20 1.75 6.10
N VAL A 203 14.44 1.97 7.39
CA VAL A 203 14.39 0.94 8.43
C VAL A 203 13.86 1.53 9.71
N GLY A 204 12.95 0.84 10.38
CA GLY A 204 12.38 1.37 11.61
C GLY A 204 11.58 0.35 12.42
N PRO A 205 11.32 0.68 13.70
CA PRO A 205 10.55 -0.16 14.60
C PRO A 205 9.04 -0.09 14.28
N GLU A 206 8.36 -1.22 14.51
CA GLU A 206 6.90 -1.31 14.58
C GLU A 206 6.51 -2.04 15.85
N LEU A 207 5.66 -1.44 16.64
CA LEU A 207 5.07 -2.01 17.84
C LEU A 207 3.61 -2.37 17.57
N VAL A 208 3.23 -3.62 17.84
CA VAL A 208 1.85 -4.10 17.75
C VAL A 208 1.42 -4.69 19.07
N LEU A 209 0.37 -4.14 19.66
CA LEU A 209 -0.22 -4.56 20.93
C LEU A 209 -1.71 -4.87 20.74
N GLY A 210 -2.21 -5.87 21.47
CA GLY A 210 -3.63 -6.21 21.54
C GLY A 210 -4.19 -6.95 20.33
N ASN A 211 -5.43 -7.41 20.44
CA ASN A 211 -6.06 -8.33 19.48
C ASN A 211 -7.43 -7.86 18.97
N LEU A 212 -7.89 -6.66 19.30
CA LEU A 212 -9.26 -6.19 18.98
C LEU A 212 -10.37 -7.10 19.56
N LYS A 213 -10.13 -7.74 20.71
CA LYS A 213 -11.08 -8.58 21.42
C LYS A 213 -11.94 -7.82 22.41
N ASN A 214 -11.30 -6.93 23.18
CA ASN A 214 -11.95 -6.15 24.22
C ASN A 214 -12.66 -4.94 23.63
N LYS A 215 -13.62 -4.42 24.38
CA LYS A 215 -14.45 -3.31 23.91
C LYS A 215 -13.69 -1.97 23.88
N PHE A 216 -12.61 -1.83 24.65
CA PHE A 216 -11.99 -0.55 24.87
C PHE A 216 -10.45 -0.67 24.86
N LEU A 217 -9.77 0.14 24.05
CA LEU A 217 -8.32 0.36 23.99
C LEU A 217 -7.46 -0.93 23.94
N ASP A 218 -7.96 -1.99 23.32
CA ASP A 218 -7.28 -3.30 23.27
C ASP A 218 -6.20 -3.38 22.18
N PHE A 219 -6.28 -2.54 21.15
CA PHE A 219 -5.34 -2.57 20.03
C PHE A 219 -4.61 -1.25 19.85
N THR A 220 -3.29 -1.35 19.76
CA THR A 220 -2.39 -0.24 19.42
C THR A 220 -1.36 -0.72 18.41
N SER A 221 -1.14 0.04 17.35
CA SER A 221 -0.03 -0.14 16.40
C SER A 221 0.70 1.18 16.22
N PHE A 222 2.01 1.14 16.26
CA PHE A 222 2.87 2.30 16.06
C PHE A 222 4.06 1.91 15.19
N THR A 223 4.30 2.66 14.13
CA THR A 223 5.47 2.48 13.26
C THR A 223 6.20 3.81 13.11
N LEU A 224 7.52 3.75 13.19
CA LEU A 224 8.40 4.88 12.95
C LEU A 224 9.47 4.48 11.97
N THR A 225 9.51 5.11 10.79
CA THR A 225 10.44 4.73 9.72
C THR A 225 11.17 5.94 9.15
N PRO A 226 12.43 6.17 9.52
CA PRO A 226 13.30 7.06 8.75
C PRO A 226 13.53 6.46 7.36
N GLU A 227 13.37 7.29 6.34
CA GLU A 227 13.53 6.93 4.94
C GLU A 227 14.45 7.94 4.26
N PHE A 228 15.55 7.46 3.70
CA PHE A 228 16.54 8.25 2.99
C PHE A 228 16.38 8.06 1.49
N ASN A 229 16.39 9.17 0.75
CA ASN A 229 16.28 9.21 -0.69
C ASN A 229 17.54 9.76 -1.33
N TYR A 230 18.00 9.09 -2.37
CA TYR A 230 18.99 9.62 -3.29
C TYR A 230 18.43 9.58 -4.71
N LYS A 231 18.31 10.73 -5.34
CA LYS A 231 17.76 10.90 -6.67
C LYS A 231 18.80 11.51 -7.61
N LYS A 232 18.83 11.02 -8.84
CA LYS A 232 19.64 11.58 -9.94
C LYS A 232 18.76 11.79 -11.16
N GLY A 233 18.93 12.93 -11.82
CA GLY A 233 18.13 13.31 -12.98
C GLY A 233 16.72 13.76 -12.61
N PHE A 234 15.87 13.97 -13.61
CA PHE A 234 14.49 14.40 -13.42
C PHE A 234 13.58 13.83 -14.52
N SER A 235 12.30 13.74 -14.22
CA SER A 235 11.28 13.42 -15.21
C SER A 235 10.93 14.65 -16.05
N PRO A 236 10.78 14.52 -17.37
CA PRO A 236 10.18 15.57 -18.17
C PRO A 236 8.69 15.77 -17.89
N LEU A 237 8.03 14.78 -17.30
CA LEU A 237 6.59 14.77 -16.96
C LEU A 237 6.38 15.02 -15.47
N LYS A 238 5.54 16.00 -15.12
CA LYS A 238 5.31 16.42 -13.73
C LYS A 238 4.83 15.29 -12.86
N PHE A 239 3.86 14.49 -13.31
CA PHE A 239 3.25 13.41 -12.55
C PHE A 239 4.17 12.21 -12.30
N ASP A 240 5.27 12.10 -13.05
CA ASP A 240 6.17 10.94 -13.07
C ASP A 240 7.50 11.21 -12.34
N ASN A 241 7.57 12.32 -11.62
CA ASN A 241 8.77 12.71 -10.92
C ASN A 241 8.91 11.96 -9.59
N PHE A 242 10.03 11.28 -9.36
CA PHE A 242 10.30 10.64 -8.07
C PHE A 242 10.44 11.68 -6.96
N ASN A 243 9.92 11.34 -5.79
CA ASN A 243 10.16 12.13 -4.59
C ASN A 243 11.67 12.11 -4.26
N ASP A 244 12.23 13.26 -3.90
CA ASP A 244 13.64 13.46 -3.57
C ASP A 244 13.87 13.73 -2.07
N HIS A 245 12.81 13.76 -1.26
CA HIS A 245 12.92 14.12 0.15
C HIS A 245 13.20 12.90 1.02
N SER A 246 14.25 12.98 1.83
CA SER A 246 14.41 12.11 3.00
C SER A 246 13.37 12.50 4.04
N ARG A 247 12.76 11.51 4.71
CA ARG A 247 11.63 11.74 5.60
C ARG A 247 11.59 10.79 6.78
N LEU A 248 10.93 11.21 7.84
CA LEU A 248 10.56 10.34 8.95
C LEU A 248 9.05 10.09 8.88
N ILE A 249 8.69 8.83 8.68
CA ILE A 249 7.30 8.40 8.55
C ILE A 249 6.80 7.92 9.89
N PHE A 250 5.65 8.44 10.30
CA PHE A 250 4.88 8.00 11.47
C PHE A 250 3.60 7.32 10.99
N ASP A 251 3.31 6.15 11.52
CA ASP A 251 2.00 5.51 11.39
C ASP A 251 1.53 5.06 12.78
N PHE A 252 0.35 5.49 13.18
CA PHE A 252 -0.23 5.17 14.47
C PHE A 252 -1.69 4.75 14.28
N LYS A 253 -2.08 3.64 14.93
CA LYS A 253 -3.47 3.17 14.98
C LYS A 253 -3.81 2.77 16.39
N GLN A 254 -4.96 3.23 16.86
CA GLN A 254 -5.49 2.95 18.19
C GLN A 254 -6.95 2.57 18.13
N GLN A 255 -7.32 1.43 18.70
CA GLN A 255 -8.72 1.15 18.98
C GLN A 255 -9.25 2.11 20.04
N LEU A 256 -10.39 2.71 19.78
CA LEU A 256 -11.11 3.51 20.77
C LEU A 256 -12.15 2.65 21.50
N TYR A 257 -13.12 2.16 20.74
CA TYR A 257 -14.22 1.39 21.29
C TYR A 257 -14.79 0.40 20.27
N GLY A 258 -14.84 -0.86 20.64
CA GLY A 258 -15.39 -1.91 19.79
C GLY A 258 -14.70 -1.96 18.41
N PRO A 259 -15.45 -1.76 17.31
CA PRO A 259 -14.91 -1.79 15.95
C PRO A 259 -14.28 -0.47 15.50
N ILE A 260 -14.23 0.55 16.35
CA ILE A 260 -13.80 1.90 16.01
C ILE A 260 -12.32 2.08 16.32
N LEU A 261 -11.52 2.37 15.28
CA LEU A 261 -10.10 2.68 15.39
C LEU A 261 -9.84 4.09 14.88
N LEU A 262 -8.93 4.80 15.53
CA LEU A 262 -8.31 6.02 15.00
C LEU A 262 -6.97 5.68 14.37
N GLY A 263 -6.66 6.33 13.26
CA GLY A 263 -5.38 6.31 12.59
C GLY A 263 -4.79 7.71 12.46
N PHE A 264 -3.49 7.78 12.52
CA PHE A 264 -2.72 8.97 12.22
C PHE A 264 -1.49 8.56 11.41
N ASN A 265 -1.31 9.17 10.24
CA ASN A 265 -0.13 9.01 9.42
C ASN A 265 0.45 10.39 9.11
N ALA A 266 1.75 10.53 9.23
CA ALA A 266 2.43 11.79 8.91
C ALA A 266 3.86 11.52 8.45
N SER A 267 4.40 12.44 7.65
CA SER A 267 5.79 12.45 7.24
C SER A 267 6.43 13.77 7.65
N LEU A 268 7.59 13.69 8.28
CA LEU A 268 8.44 14.83 8.65
C LEU A 268 9.57 14.95 7.63
N ASN A 269 9.80 16.12 7.07
CA ASN A 269 10.89 16.36 6.13
C ASN A 269 12.24 16.40 6.88
N LEU A 270 13.18 15.54 6.47
CA LEU A 270 14.52 15.44 7.02
C LEU A 270 15.62 16.03 6.12
N GLN A 271 15.24 16.67 5.04
CA GLN A 271 16.21 17.24 4.09
C GLN A 271 16.64 18.63 4.51
N ASN A 272 17.88 18.77 4.98
CA ASN A 272 18.40 20.00 5.59
C ASN A 272 18.41 21.22 4.67
N ASP A 273 18.57 21.02 3.37
CA ASP A 273 18.63 22.06 2.32
C ASP A 273 17.25 22.47 1.80
N HIS A 274 16.20 21.83 2.28
CA HIS A 274 14.85 22.15 1.86
C HIS A 274 14.21 23.21 2.77
N PRO A 275 13.47 24.21 2.20
CA PRO A 275 12.84 25.27 3.00
C PRO A 275 11.87 24.77 4.07
N GLU A 276 11.36 23.54 3.88
CA GLU A 276 10.42 22.88 4.81
C GLU A 276 11.09 21.81 5.68
N TYR A 277 12.39 21.90 5.91
CA TYR A 277 13.07 21.05 6.86
C TYR A 277 12.44 21.11 8.25
N GLY A 278 12.21 19.93 8.85
CA GLY A 278 11.59 19.80 10.15
C GLY A 278 10.08 20.08 10.19
N LYS A 279 9.43 20.31 9.05
CA LYS A 279 7.98 20.44 8.99
C LYS A 279 7.31 19.11 8.63
N PHE A 280 6.12 18.91 9.20
CA PHE A 280 5.26 17.82 8.80
C PHE A 280 4.60 18.12 7.46
N PHE A 281 4.56 17.13 6.61
CA PHE A 281 3.79 17.11 5.37
C PHE A 281 3.03 15.78 5.28
N ASP A 282 2.06 15.66 4.37
CA ASP A 282 1.28 14.44 4.14
C ASP A 282 0.62 13.89 5.43
N ARG A 283 -0.01 14.80 6.22
CA ARG A 283 -0.73 14.40 7.43
C ARG A 283 -2.11 13.87 7.08
N LYS A 284 -2.42 12.67 7.59
CA LYS A 284 -3.69 12.00 7.39
C LYS A 284 -4.26 11.54 8.72
N PHE A 285 -5.51 11.85 8.94
CA PHE A 285 -6.28 11.39 10.10
C PHE A 285 -7.37 10.45 9.62
N SER A 286 -7.43 9.25 10.17
CA SER A 286 -8.37 8.23 9.73
C SER A 286 -9.26 7.74 10.87
N LEU A 287 -10.53 7.52 10.56
CA LEU A 287 -11.48 6.83 11.41
C LEU A 287 -11.90 5.55 10.69
N PHE A 288 -11.54 4.41 11.25
CA PHE A 288 -11.90 3.10 10.74
C PHE A 288 -13.02 2.49 11.56
N ILE A 289 -14.03 1.96 10.89
CA ILE A 289 -15.08 1.14 11.52
C ILE A 289 -15.05 -0.21 10.81
N SER A 290 -14.57 -1.24 11.50
CA SER A 290 -14.46 -2.59 10.93
C SER A 290 -15.50 -3.52 11.50
N ARG A 291 -16.28 -4.15 10.64
CA ARG A 291 -17.27 -5.18 10.97
C ARG A 291 -17.00 -6.44 10.13
N ARG A 292 -17.69 -7.54 10.45
CA ARG A 292 -17.53 -8.81 9.73
C ARG A 292 -17.91 -8.72 8.25
N ALA A 293 -18.95 -7.95 7.94
CA ALA A 293 -19.52 -7.86 6.60
C ALA A 293 -19.08 -6.59 5.84
N TYR A 294 -18.57 -5.57 6.52
CA TYR A 294 -18.17 -4.32 5.91
C TYR A 294 -17.11 -3.57 6.72
N SER A 295 -16.42 -2.67 6.06
CA SER A 295 -15.60 -1.64 6.70
C SER A 295 -15.92 -0.27 6.14
N ILE A 296 -15.79 0.73 7.00
CA ILE A 296 -15.87 2.14 6.66
C ILE A 296 -14.54 2.78 7.04
N ASP A 297 -13.96 3.52 6.12
CA ASP A 297 -12.76 4.30 6.35
C ASP A 297 -13.02 5.75 5.94
N LEU A 298 -12.92 6.65 6.92
CA LEU A 298 -12.98 8.09 6.72
C LEU A 298 -11.57 8.63 6.93
N THR A 299 -10.93 9.13 5.89
CA THR A 299 -9.58 9.68 5.98
C THR A 299 -9.58 11.14 5.54
N TYR A 300 -9.21 12.04 6.45
CA TYR A 300 -8.91 13.43 6.15
C TYR A 300 -7.44 13.57 5.77
N ASN A 301 -7.16 14.03 4.55
CA ASN A 301 -5.84 14.37 4.07
C ASN A 301 -5.64 15.89 4.19
N GLU A 302 -4.81 16.32 5.13
CA GLU A 302 -4.58 17.73 5.38
C GLU A 302 -3.80 18.42 4.25
N ALA A 303 -2.88 17.71 3.60
CA ALA A 303 -2.05 18.28 2.54
C ALA A 303 -2.83 18.59 1.27
N GLU A 304 -3.86 17.82 0.99
CA GLU A 304 -4.74 17.99 -0.18
C GLU A 304 -6.13 18.55 0.20
N GLU A 305 -6.37 18.79 1.49
CA GLU A 305 -7.59 19.39 2.05
C GLU A 305 -8.88 18.68 1.63
N TYR A 306 -8.89 17.33 1.61
CA TYR A 306 -10.09 16.55 1.32
C TYR A 306 -10.34 15.44 2.34
N VAL A 307 -11.60 14.98 2.39
CA VAL A 307 -12.02 13.80 3.13
C VAL A 307 -12.33 12.67 2.15
N LEU A 308 -11.58 11.58 2.26
CA LEU A 308 -11.85 10.35 1.51
C LEU A 308 -12.79 9.46 2.32
N PHE A 309 -13.86 9.00 1.69
CA PHE A 309 -14.77 8.00 2.23
C PHE A 309 -14.65 6.70 1.45
N ASN A 310 -14.23 5.62 2.11
CA ASN A 310 -14.20 4.29 1.56
C ASN A 310 -15.20 3.39 2.29
N PHE A 311 -16.02 2.70 1.52
CA PHE A 311 -16.93 1.70 2.02
C PHE A 311 -16.65 0.37 1.32
N ASN A 312 -16.23 -0.63 2.09
CA ASN A 312 -15.94 -1.96 1.58
C ASN A 312 -16.95 -2.95 2.14
N ILE A 313 -17.54 -3.76 1.26
CA ILE A 313 -18.42 -4.87 1.63
C ILE A 313 -17.64 -6.15 1.40
N PHE A 314 -17.49 -6.96 2.46
CA PHE A 314 -16.80 -8.23 2.36
C PHE A 314 -17.77 -9.33 1.96
N ASN A 315 -17.48 -9.93 0.82
CA ASN A 315 -17.95 -11.20 0.27
C ASN A 315 -19.33 -11.73 0.68
N PHE A 316 -20.33 -11.50 -0.15
CA PHE A 316 -21.64 -12.14 -0.09
C PHE A 316 -21.72 -13.46 -0.89
N GLY A 317 -20.60 -14.19 -1.04
CA GLY A 317 -20.60 -15.49 -1.70
C GLY A 317 -21.43 -16.51 -0.92
N TYR A 318 -22.62 -16.84 -1.41
CA TYR A 318 -23.56 -17.81 -0.82
C TYR A 318 -23.15 -19.28 -1.01
N LYS A 319 -21.95 -19.59 -1.49
CA LYS A 319 -21.47 -20.96 -1.66
C LYS A 319 -20.30 -21.26 -0.74
N ASP A 320 -20.55 -22.16 0.20
CA ASP A 320 -19.56 -22.87 1.02
C ASP A 320 -18.63 -22.01 1.86
N TYR A 321 -19.11 -20.88 2.32
CA TYR A 321 -18.38 -20.08 3.26
C TYR A 321 -18.63 -20.56 4.68
N SER A 322 -17.81 -21.50 5.16
CA SER A 322 -17.46 -21.54 6.57
C SER A 322 -16.56 -20.34 6.81
N PRO A 323 -17.03 -19.28 7.47
CA PRO A 323 -16.15 -18.18 7.79
C PRO A 323 -15.05 -18.74 8.68
N SER A 324 -13.85 -18.86 8.15
CA SER A 324 -12.66 -19.07 8.96
C SER A 324 -12.40 -17.76 9.71
N PHE A 325 -13.08 -17.62 10.83
CA PHE A 325 -12.90 -16.52 11.79
C PHE A 325 -11.73 -16.81 12.72
#